data_36aa8629913ed7414338b855a0d445db
#
_entry.id   36aa8629913ed7414338b855a0d445db
#
_cell.length_a   1.000
_cell.length_b   1.000
_cell.length_c   1.000
_cell.angle_alpha   90.00
_cell.angle_beta   90.00
_cell.angle_gamma   90.00
#
_symmetry.space_group_name_H-M   'P 1'
#
loop_
_entity.id
_entity.type
_entity.pdbx_description
1 polymer ?
#
loop_
_entity_poly.entity_id
_entity_poly.type
_entity_poly.pdbx_seq_one_letter_code
_entity_poly.pdbx_strand_id
1 'polypeptide(L)'
;IINFVDDMIDNYIQVGIVRAVNTVLMVCAMAFGIVIAMRLLAMEDVVIDKKFSELSMVPHDPYYIYAIAAAISAMGFSMIFNIQRRLLWVVAVGGILAVCTRNFVNFELGLGPVIGSFTGAMVVSLVAVKAVHWFHVPNHVLTIPSVIPMIPGVLMYRALVALINMHGVVGEV
;
A
#
# COMPACT_ATOMS: atom_id res chain seq x y z
N ILE A 1 5.88 2.59 9.21
CA ILE A 1 6.53 3.69 8.45
C ILE A 1 6.17 5.04 9.06
N ILE A 2 4.90 5.37 9.29
CA ILE A 2 4.48 6.69 9.78
C ILE A 2 5.11 7.01 11.15
N ASN A 3 5.06 6.07 12.09
CA ASN A 3 5.56 6.28 13.46
C ASN A 3 7.06 6.60 13.53
N PHE A 4 7.91 6.06 12.63
CA PHE A 4 9.32 6.40 12.68
C PHE A 4 9.60 7.80 12.10
N VAL A 5 8.78 8.27 11.15
CA VAL A 5 8.87 9.63 10.62
C VAL A 5 8.46 10.64 11.68
N ASP A 6 7.37 10.37 12.42
CA ASP A 6 6.93 11.21 13.53
C ASP A 6 8.02 11.31 14.63
N ASP A 7 8.60 10.17 15.02
CA ASP A 7 9.70 10.15 16.00
C ASP A 7 10.93 10.95 15.53
N MET A 8 11.23 10.93 14.23
CA MET A 8 12.32 11.73 13.66
C MET A 8 12.02 13.23 13.67
N ILE A 9 10.78 13.62 13.38
CA ILE A 9 10.33 15.02 13.40
C ILE A 9 10.35 15.54 14.84
N ASP A 10 9.93 14.73 15.81
CA ASP A 10 9.92 15.06 17.23
C ASP A 10 11.31 15.00 17.90
N ASN A 11 12.37 14.86 17.11
CA ASN A 11 13.77 14.79 17.55
C ASN A 11 14.14 13.56 18.39
N TYR A 12 13.32 12.49 18.37
CA TYR A 12 13.63 11.18 18.97
C TYR A 12 14.38 10.28 17.98
N ILE A 13 15.53 10.75 17.46
CA ILE A 13 16.26 10.13 16.35
C ILE A 13 16.58 8.65 16.59
N GLN A 14 17.01 8.28 17.80
CA GLN A 14 17.36 6.89 18.11
C GLN A 14 16.15 5.97 18.04
N VAL A 15 15.00 6.39 18.55
CA VAL A 15 13.75 5.63 18.51
C VAL A 15 13.26 5.51 17.07
N GLY A 16 13.32 6.60 16.30
CA GLY A 16 12.98 6.62 14.89
C GLY A 16 13.82 5.64 14.07
N ILE A 17 15.15 5.61 14.27
CA ILE A 17 16.05 4.67 13.57
C ILE A 17 15.71 3.21 13.92
N VAL A 18 15.52 2.87 15.18
CA VAL A 18 15.16 1.50 15.60
C VAL A 18 13.84 1.07 14.97
N ARG A 19 12.84 1.94 14.96
CA ARG A 19 11.55 1.66 14.32
C ARG A 19 11.67 1.53 12.80
N ALA A 20 12.49 2.34 12.15
CA ALA A 20 12.77 2.23 10.73
C ALA A 20 13.40 0.88 10.38
N VAL A 21 14.44 0.48 11.11
CA VAL A 21 15.12 -0.82 10.93
C VAL A 21 14.14 -1.98 11.14
N ASN A 22 13.34 -1.95 12.20
CA ASN A 22 12.32 -2.98 12.45
C ASN A 22 11.28 -3.04 11.34
N THR A 23 10.86 -1.90 10.80
CA THR A 23 9.93 -1.85 9.67
C THR A 23 10.53 -2.49 8.42
N VAL A 24 11.78 -2.19 8.10
CA VAL A 24 12.50 -2.79 6.97
C VAL A 24 12.63 -4.30 7.16
N LEU A 25 13.02 -4.76 8.36
CA LEU A 25 13.12 -6.18 8.66
C LEU A 25 11.77 -6.91 8.53
N MET A 26 10.68 -6.31 9.00
CA MET A 26 9.33 -6.87 8.82
C MET A 26 8.94 -6.98 7.34
N VAL A 27 9.21 -5.95 6.54
CA VAL A 27 8.92 -5.96 5.10
C VAL A 27 9.74 -7.05 4.40
N CYS A 28 11.02 -7.16 4.73
CA CYS A 28 11.87 -8.24 4.20
C CYS A 28 11.35 -9.62 4.61
N ALA A 29 11.00 -9.83 5.87
CA ALA A 29 10.48 -11.10 6.35
C ALA A 29 9.17 -11.51 5.65
N MET A 30 8.24 -10.55 5.47
CA MET A 30 7.00 -10.80 4.73
C MET A 30 7.28 -11.15 3.26
N ALA A 31 8.19 -10.43 2.63
CA ALA A 31 8.56 -10.68 1.25
C ALA A 31 9.21 -12.07 1.07
N PHE A 32 10.12 -12.46 1.96
CA PHE A 32 10.69 -13.81 1.99
C PHE A 32 9.61 -14.89 2.21
N GLY A 33 8.68 -14.66 3.14
CA GLY A 33 7.57 -15.57 3.38
C GLY A 33 6.70 -15.81 2.12
N ILE A 34 6.41 -14.74 1.38
CA ILE A 34 5.67 -14.82 0.12
C ILE A 34 6.47 -15.62 -0.93
N VAL A 35 7.76 -15.35 -1.08
CA VAL A 35 8.62 -16.06 -2.04
C VAL A 35 8.69 -17.55 -1.70
N ILE A 36 8.88 -17.90 -0.42
CA ILE A 36 8.91 -19.31 0.01
C ILE A 36 7.57 -19.99 -0.25
N ALA A 37 6.45 -19.35 0.12
CA ALA A 37 5.12 -19.89 -0.13
C ALA A 37 4.88 -20.13 -1.63
N MET A 38 5.27 -19.19 -2.48
CA MET A 38 5.16 -19.34 -3.93
C MET A 38 6.03 -20.48 -4.48
N ARG A 39 7.26 -20.64 -3.98
CA ARG A 39 8.13 -21.74 -4.38
C ARG A 39 7.56 -23.09 -3.97
N LEU A 40 6.99 -23.21 -2.77
CA LEU A 40 6.36 -24.43 -2.32
C LEU A 40 5.11 -24.77 -3.16
N LEU A 41 4.28 -23.78 -3.50
CA LEU A 41 3.11 -23.97 -4.36
C LEU A 41 3.49 -24.25 -5.81
N ALA A 42 4.60 -23.70 -6.32
CA ALA A 42 5.08 -23.96 -7.66
C ALA A 42 5.64 -25.39 -7.83
N MET A 43 6.02 -26.07 -6.75
CA MET A 43 6.42 -27.49 -6.80
C MET A 43 5.25 -28.44 -7.08
N GLU A 44 3.98 -27.97 -6.93
CA GLU A 44 2.77 -28.75 -7.24
C GLU A 44 2.16 -28.41 -8.62
N ASP A 45 2.95 -28.05 -9.63
CA ASP A 45 2.48 -27.69 -10.99
C ASP A 45 1.44 -26.55 -11.06
N VAL A 46 1.27 -25.78 -10.00
CA VAL A 46 0.42 -24.58 -10.02
C VAL A 46 1.19 -23.45 -10.68
N VAL A 47 0.84 -23.14 -11.92
CA VAL A 47 1.40 -22.09 -12.79
C VAL A 47 1.13 -20.68 -12.22
N ILE A 48 1.67 -20.42 -11.03
CA ILE A 48 1.53 -19.11 -10.36
C ILE A 48 2.54 -18.11 -10.94
N ASP A 49 3.71 -18.57 -11.36
CA ASP A 49 4.83 -17.72 -11.77
C ASP A 49 4.51 -16.90 -13.04
N LYS A 50 3.80 -17.47 -14.01
CA LYS A 50 3.40 -16.75 -15.24
C LYS A 50 2.30 -15.72 -14.96
N LYS A 51 1.31 -16.03 -14.13
CA LYS A 51 0.21 -15.11 -13.82
C LYS A 51 0.66 -13.89 -13.00
N PHE A 52 1.61 -14.04 -12.10
CA PHE A 52 2.11 -12.91 -11.30
C PHE A 52 3.10 -12.01 -12.05
N SER A 53 3.90 -12.56 -12.96
CA SER A 53 4.76 -11.74 -13.83
C SER A 53 3.94 -10.96 -14.88
N GLU A 54 2.78 -11.49 -15.27
CA GLU A 54 1.86 -10.88 -16.24
C GLU A 54 0.82 -9.95 -15.58
N LEU A 55 0.78 -9.83 -14.25
CA LEU A 55 -0.06 -8.83 -13.57
C LEU A 55 0.32 -7.44 -14.06
N SER A 56 -0.33 -7.02 -15.12
CA SER A 56 -0.17 -5.68 -15.65
C SER A 56 -0.79 -4.69 -14.68
N MET A 57 -0.12 -3.56 -14.47
CA MET A 57 -0.70 -2.45 -13.69
C MET A 57 -1.77 -1.69 -14.47
N VAL A 58 -2.04 -2.11 -15.70
CA VAL A 58 -3.07 -1.51 -16.55
C VAL A 58 -4.43 -2.02 -16.06
N PRO A 59 -5.38 -1.16 -15.74
CA PRO A 59 -6.71 -1.58 -15.32
C PRO A 59 -7.40 -2.26 -16.50
N HIS A 60 -7.67 -3.55 -16.36
CA HIS A 60 -8.48 -4.34 -17.31
C HIS A 60 -9.97 -4.20 -16.98
N ASP A 61 -10.27 -3.81 -15.74
CA ASP A 61 -11.63 -3.72 -15.23
C ASP A 61 -12.12 -2.26 -15.19
N PRO A 62 -13.43 -2.06 -15.27
CA PRO A 62 -14.02 -0.72 -15.18
C PRO A 62 -13.77 -0.10 -13.79
N TYR A 63 -13.61 1.22 -13.73
CA TYR A 63 -13.25 2.00 -12.54
C TYR A 63 -14.12 1.73 -11.30
N TYR A 64 -15.38 1.35 -11.47
CA TYR A 64 -16.26 1.07 -10.33
C TYR A 64 -15.85 -0.18 -9.55
N ILE A 65 -15.23 -1.17 -10.19
CA ILE A 65 -14.71 -2.37 -9.51
C ILE A 65 -13.55 -1.97 -8.57
N TYR A 66 -12.63 -1.12 -9.06
CA TYR A 66 -11.54 -0.60 -8.24
C TYR A 66 -12.05 0.25 -7.08
N ALA A 67 -13.08 1.05 -7.29
CA ALA A 67 -13.70 1.86 -6.25
C ALA A 67 -14.31 0.97 -5.14
N ILE A 68 -15.05 -0.07 -5.52
CA ILE A 68 -15.66 -1.02 -4.57
C ILE A 68 -14.56 -1.78 -3.80
N ALA A 69 -13.56 -2.29 -4.51
CA ALA A 69 -12.45 -3.01 -3.90
C ALA A 69 -11.66 -2.12 -2.91
N ALA A 70 -11.44 -0.85 -3.28
CA ALA A 70 -10.78 0.13 -2.41
C ALA A 70 -11.61 0.43 -1.15
N ALA A 71 -12.93 0.56 -1.28
CA ALA A 71 -13.83 0.76 -0.15
C ALA A 71 -13.79 -0.41 0.83
N ILE A 72 -13.92 -1.64 0.32
CA ILE A 72 -13.89 -2.86 1.14
C ILE A 72 -12.52 -3.00 1.83
N SER A 73 -11.44 -2.78 1.09
CA SER A 73 -10.08 -2.83 1.63
C SER A 73 -9.85 -1.79 2.73
N ALA A 74 -10.23 -0.53 2.50
CA ALA A 74 -10.10 0.54 3.47
C ALA A 74 -10.92 0.26 4.75
N MET A 75 -12.14 -0.26 4.61
CA MET A 75 -12.95 -0.69 5.76
C MET A 75 -12.29 -1.85 6.51
N GLY A 76 -11.77 -2.85 5.81
CA GLY A 76 -11.07 -3.99 6.42
C GLY A 76 -9.88 -3.54 7.26
N PHE A 77 -9.02 -2.67 6.71
CA PHE A 77 -7.89 -2.10 7.47
C PHE A 77 -8.36 -1.25 8.65
N SER A 78 -9.44 -0.49 8.49
CA SER A 78 -10.03 0.28 9.60
C SER A 78 -10.45 -0.59 10.77
N MET A 79 -10.96 -1.78 10.50
CA MET A 79 -11.33 -2.75 11.54
C MET A 79 -10.10 -3.27 12.28
N ILE A 80 -8.98 -3.51 11.59
CA ILE A 80 -7.70 -3.91 12.20
C ILE A 80 -7.18 -2.81 13.14
N PHE A 81 -7.34 -1.54 12.78
CA PHE A 81 -6.97 -0.39 13.61
C PHE A 81 -8.01 -0.07 14.69
N ASN A 82 -9.04 -0.89 14.84
CA ASN A 82 -10.11 -0.72 15.84
C ASN A 82 -10.80 0.65 15.77
N ILE A 83 -11.01 1.15 14.56
CA ILE A 83 -11.67 2.43 14.32
C ILE A 83 -13.17 2.34 14.63
N GLN A 84 -13.74 3.40 15.17
CA GLN A 84 -15.16 3.45 15.49
C GLN A 84 -16.03 3.16 14.26
N ARG A 85 -17.04 2.29 14.42
CA ARG A 85 -17.93 1.88 13.32
C ARG A 85 -18.58 3.03 12.56
N ARG A 86 -18.81 4.16 13.25
CA ARG A 86 -19.38 5.38 12.64
C ARG A 86 -18.48 6.01 11.59
N LEU A 87 -17.17 5.74 11.65
CA LEU A 87 -16.17 6.32 10.74
C LEU A 87 -15.82 5.41 9.57
N LEU A 88 -16.27 4.15 9.58
CA LEU A 88 -15.93 3.17 8.54
C LEU A 88 -16.34 3.65 7.14
N TRP A 89 -17.50 4.25 7.02
CA TRP A 89 -17.96 4.76 5.73
C TRP A 89 -17.15 5.98 5.25
N VAL A 90 -16.68 6.84 6.18
CA VAL A 90 -15.82 7.98 5.85
C VAL A 90 -14.48 7.50 5.31
N VAL A 91 -13.90 6.48 5.95
CA VAL A 91 -12.66 5.85 5.51
C VAL A 91 -12.86 5.12 4.17
N ALA A 92 -14.01 4.47 3.97
CA ALA A 92 -14.35 3.85 2.68
C ALA A 92 -14.37 4.87 1.54
N VAL A 93 -15.01 6.02 1.75
CA VAL A 93 -15.01 7.14 0.79
C VAL A 93 -13.60 7.67 0.57
N GLY A 94 -12.81 7.80 1.63
CA GLY A 94 -11.39 8.17 1.54
C GLY A 94 -10.58 7.19 0.69
N GLY A 95 -10.78 5.87 0.87
CA GLY A 95 -10.14 4.84 0.07
C GLY A 95 -10.52 4.89 -1.42
N ILE A 96 -11.81 5.11 -1.71
CA ILE A 96 -12.28 5.32 -3.09
C ILE A 96 -11.57 6.53 -3.72
N LEU A 97 -11.58 7.66 -3.04
CA LEU A 97 -10.92 8.88 -3.52
C LEU A 97 -9.42 8.66 -3.76
N ALA A 98 -8.75 8.00 -2.82
CA ALA A 98 -7.32 7.66 -2.93
C ALA A 98 -7.02 6.88 -4.20
N VAL A 99 -7.69 5.74 -4.38
CA VAL A 99 -7.43 4.81 -5.49
C VAL A 99 -7.89 5.39 -6.83
N CYS A 100 -9.06 6.03 -6.88
CA CYS A 100 -9.54 6.66 -8.11
C CYS A 100 -8.62 7.79 -8.57
N THR A 101 -8.18 8.68 -7.66
CA THR A 101 -7.24 9.76 -7.99
C THR A 101 -5.90 9.20 -8.46
N ARG A 102 -5.36 8.21 -7.76
CA ARG A 102 -4.11 7.53 -8.15
C ARG A 102 -4.22 6.94 -9.55
N ASN A 103 -5.29 6.19 -9.82
CA ASN A 103 -5.48 5.53 -11.10
C ASN A 103 -5.67 6.56 -12.22
N PHE A 104 -6.43 7.61 -11.98
CA PHE A 104 -6.60 8.72 -12.94
C PHE A 104 -5.26 9.35 -13.31
N VAL A 105 -4.45 9.72 -12.32
CA VAL A 105 -3.14 10.35 -12.55
C VAL A 105 -2.15 9.39 -13.21
N ASN A 106 -2.20 8.11 -12.83
CA ASN A 106 -1.28 7.10 -13.37
C ASN A 106 -1.62 6.71 -14.81
N PHE A 107 -2.89 6.55 -15.15
CA PHE A 107 -3.31 6.00 -16.46
C PHE A 107 -3.74 7.07 -17.46
N GLU A 108 -4.52 8.05 -17.04
CA GLU A 108 -5.01 9.10 -17.94
C GLU A 108 -3.93 10.17 -18.17
N LEU A 109 -3.20 10.58 -17.12
CA LEU A 109 -2.14 11.58 -17.25
C LEU A 109 -0.76 10.96 -17.54
N GLY A 110 -0.62 9.64 -17.43
CA GLY A 110 0.64 8.94 -17.72
C GLY A 110 1.82 9.31 -16.81
N LEU A 111 1.57 9.95 -15.65
CA LEU A 111 2.63 10.45 -14.77
C LEU A 111 3.29 9.36 -13.90
N GLY A 112 2.81 8.13 -14.01
CA GLY A 112 3.34 6.98 -13.29
C GLY A 112 2.79 6.77 -11.88
N PRO A 113 3.02 5.57 -11.31
CA PRO A 113 2.39 5.13 -10.06
C PRO A 113 2.85 5.93 -8.83
N VAL A 114 4.05 6.48 -8.84
CA VAL A 114 4.62 7.25 -7.72
C VAL A 114 3.90 8.59 -7.58
N ILE A 115 3.80 9.34 -8.68
CA ILE A 115 3.10 10.65 -8.70
C ILE A 115 1.62 10.44 -8.45
N GLY A 116 1.02 9.37 -9.03
CA GLY A 116 -0.36 9.00 -8.78
C GLY A 116 -0.64 8.71 -7.30
N SER A 117 0.25 8.00 -6.63
CA SER A 117 0.10 7.71 -5.19
C SER A 117 0.27 8.97 -4.34
N PHE A 118 1.21 9.83 -4.68
CA PHE A 118 1.42 11.10 -3.98
C PHE A 118 0.18 12.01 -4.08
N THR A 119 -0.35 12.19 -5.29
CA THR A 119 -1.55 13.02 -5.51
C THR A 119 -2.79 12.43 -4.84
N GLY A 120 -2.97 11.10 -4.88
CA GLY A 120 -4.05 10.42 -4.18
C GLY A 120 -3.98 10.62 -2.66
N ALA A 121 -2.81 10.46 -2.06
CA ALA A 121 -2.60 10.71 -0.63
C ALA A 121 -2.84 12.18 -0.27
N MET A 122 -2.41 13.13 -1.10
CA MET A 122 -2.65 14.55 -0.91
C MET A 122 -4.15 14.88 -0.90
N VAL A 123 -4.91 14.37 -1.86
CA VAL A 123 -6.37 14.59 -1.94
C VAL A 123 -7.07 14.04 -0.70
N VAL A 124 -6.72 12.81 -0.28
CA VAL A 124 -7.30 12.22 0.93
C VAL A 124 -6.97 13.03 2.17
N SER A 125 -5.73 13.51 2.30
CA SER A 125 -5.32 14.33 3.44
C SER A 125 -6.10 15.65 3.52
N LEU A 126 -6.32 16.31 2.38
CA LEU A 126 -7.11 17.55 2.32
C LEU A 126 -8.58 17.30 2.70
N VAL A 127 -9.17 16.20 2.25
CA VAL A 127 -10.54 15.83 2.61
C VAL A 127 -10.61 15.45 4.09
N ALA A 128 -9.62 14.72 4.60
CA ALA A 128 -9.57 14.30 5.99
C ALA A 128 -9.46 15.49 6.95
N VAL A 129 -8.75 16.57 6.61
CA VAL A 129 -8.70 17.79 7.43
C VAL A 129 -10.10 18.37 7.66
N LYS A 130 -10.96 18.38 6.65
CA LYS A 130 -12.37 18.81 6.83
C LYS A 130 -13.18 17.80 7.65
N ALA A 131 -12.97 16.51 7.42
CA ALA A 131 -13.66 15.46 8.16
C ALA A 131 -13.30 15.46 9.66
N VAL A 132 -12.05 15.75 10.01
CA VAL A 132 -11.58 15.93 11.40
C VAL A 132 -12.41 16.96 12.14
N HIS A 133 -12.71 18.10 11.53
CA HIS A 133 -13.53 19.15 12.14
C HIS A 133 -14.97 18.71 12.44
N TRP A 134 -15.53 17.81 11.61
CA TRP A 134 -16.90 17.34 11.79
C TRP A 134 -17.00 16.19 12.79
N PHE A 135 -16.00 15.30 12.79
CA PHE A 135 -16.04 14.09 13.62
C PHE A 135 -15.22 14.19 14.91
N HIS A 136 -14.45 15.28 15.10
CA HIS A 136 -13.57 15.50 16.26
C HIS A 136 -12.60 14.32 16.51
N VAL A 137 -12.04 13.76 15.43
CA VAL A 137 -11.14 12.61 15.46
C VAL A 137 -9.79 13.03 14.93
N PRO A 138 -8.66 12.52 15.46
CA PRO A 138 -7.34 12.83 14.93
C PRO A 138 -7.21 12.46 13.43
N ASN A 139 -6.52 13.29 12.66
CA ASN A 139 -6.40 13.16 11.20
C ASN A 139 -5.86 11.79 10.76
N HIS A 140 -4.86 11.25 11.47
CA HIS A 140 -4.23 9.98 11.16
C HIS A 140 -5.20 8.78 11.24
N VAL A 141 -6.25 8.86 12.05
CA VAL A 141 -7.27 7.81 12.18
C VAL A 141 -8.06 7.64 10.88
N LEU A 142 -8.27 8.71 10.14
CA LEU A 142 -9.00 8.69 8.87
C LEU A 142 -8.06 8.48 7.67
N THR A 143 -6.89 9.13 7.66
CA THR A 143 -5.99 9.11 6.50
C THR A 143 -5.25 7.80 6.35
N ILE A 144 -4.73 7.22 7.43
CA ILE A 144 -3.92 6.00 7.35
C ILE A 144 -4.67 4.86 6.66
N PRO A 145 -5.84 4.40 7.15
CA PRO A 145 -6.52 3.27 6.52
C PRO A 145 -7.07 3.59 5.12
N SER A 146 -7.34 4.87 4.82
CA SER A 146 -7.77 5.29 3.48
C SER A 146 -6.65 5.22 2.45
N VAL A 147 -5.39 5.39 2.85
CA VAL A 147 -4.22 5.38 1.96
C VAL A 147 -3.63 3.97 1.81
N ILE A 148 -3.82 3.09 2.78
CA ILE A 148 -3.26 1.71 2.76
C ILE A 148 -3.61 0.95 1.46
N PRO A 149 -4.83 1.01 0.89
CA PRO A 149 -5.14 0.33 -0.38
C PRO A 149 -4.28 0.78 -1.56
N MET A 150 -3.61 1.93 -1.46
CA MET A 150 -2.72 2.44 -2.50
C MET A 150 -1.30 1.88 -2.42
N ILE A 151 -0.93 1.17 -1.34
CA ILE A 151 0.41 0.61 -1.19
C ILE A 151 0.66 -0.39 -2.32
N PRO A 152 1.71 -0.16 -3.14
CA PRO A 152 1.95 -0.96 -4.34
C PRO A 152 2.61 -2.30 -3.98
N GLY A 153 1.87 -3.22 -3.36
CA GLY A 153 2.37 -4.53 -2.94
C GLY A 153 2.99 -5.33 -4.09
N VAL A 154 2.38 -5.28 -5.28
CA VAL A 154 2.90 -5.94 -6.48
C VAL A 154 4.26 -5.36 -6.92
N LEU A 155 4.45 -4.05 -6.83
CA LEU A 155 5.75 -3.42 -7.13
C LEU A 155 6.83 -3.83 -6.13
N MET A 156 6.48 -3.89 -4.85
CA MET A 156 7.42 -4.32 -3.80
C MET A 156 7.83 -5.78 -4.03
N TYR A 157 6.88 -6.64 -4.37
CA TYR A 157 7.15 -8.03 -4.72
C TYR A 157 8.08 -8.14 -5.93
N ARG A 158 7.78 -7.44 -7.02
CA ARG A 158 8.61 -7.44 -8.24
C ARG A 158 10.02 -6.93 -7.99
N ALA A 159 10.16 -5.87 -7.21
CA ALA A 159 11.47 -5.34 -6.84
C ALA A 159 12.30 -6.37 -6.07
N LEU A 160 11.67 -7.11 -5.15
CA LEU A 160 12.35 -8.15 -4.38
C LEU A 160 12.76 -9.33 -5.26
N VAL A 161 11.85 -9.81 -6.13
CA VAL A 161 12.17 -10.91 -7.07
C VAL A 161 13.29 -10.50 -8.02
N ALA A 162 13.28 -9.26 -8.52
CA ALA A 162 14.36 -8.74 -9.35
C ALA A 162 15.71 -8.71 -8.60
N LEU A 163 15.71 -8.33 -7.32
CA LEU A 163 16.90 -8.31 -6.46
C LEU A 163 17.47 -9.73 -6.25
N ILE A 164 16.59 -10.70 -6.01
CA ILE A 164 16.98 -12.11 -5.82
C ILE A 164 17.55 -12.67 -7.14
N ASN A 165 16.92 -12.37 -8.28
CA ASN A 165 17.39 -12.83 -9.58
C ASN A 165 18.72 -12.18 -9.99
N MET A 166 18.97 -10.93 -9.61
CA MET A 166 20.28 -10.29 -9.81
C MET A 166 21.39 -11.01 -9.03
N HIS A 167 21.11 -11.52 -7.82
CA HIS A 167 22.08 -12.31 -7.05
C HIS A 167 22.30 -13.71 -7.65
N GLY A 168 21.29 -14.30 -8.29
CA GLY A 168 21.41 -15.58 -9.00
C GLY A 168 22.33 -15.51 -10.21
N VAL A 169 22.32 -14.38 -10.92
CA VAL A 169 23.19 -14.16 -12.11
C VAL A 169 24.66 -13.92 -11.73
N VAL A 170 24.92 -13.37 -10.53
CA VAL A 170 26.30 -13.12 -10.04
C VAL A 170 26.96 -14.40 -9.50
N GLY A 171 26.19 -15.45 -9.23
CA GLY A 171 26.69 -16.74 -8.74
C GLY A 171 27.12 -17.74 -9.82
N GLU A 172 26.92 -17.43 -11.12
CA GLU A 172 27.28 -18.30 -12.26
C GLU A 172 28.48 -17.79 -13.06
N VAL A 173 29.33 -16.91 -12.49
CA VAL A 173 30.60 -16.48 -13.14
C VAL A 173 31.78 -17.03 -12.38
#